data_a3579fb0b5af8b48bef090b2a144f9a9
#
_entry.id   a3579fb0b5af8b48bef090b2a144f9a9
#
_cell.length_a   1.000
_cell.length_b   1.000
_cell.length_c   1.000
_cell.angle_alpha   90.00
_cell.angle_beta   90.00
_cell.angle_gamma   90.00
#
_symmetry.space_group_name_H-M   'P 1'
#
loop_
_entity.id
_entity.type
_entity.pdbx_description
1 polymer ?
#
loop_
_entity_poly.entity_id
_entity_poly.type
_entity_poly.pdbx_seq_one_letter_code
_entity_poly.pdbx_strand_id
1 'polypeptide(L)'
;MLVPIPAPVAPAFSMHSTLRKRLGSVRTATLEIVHEVALSMQLAKVVTRAAEGRTVRTVHLRIGALRQVVPETLSYAWDFVSRDTGLGHAELEIDWVPAVVECAHGHREQVGPLDGLLCPTCGKPGRVISGEEFTIVDIDVDAHK
;
A
#
# COMPACT_ATOMS: atom_id res chain seq x y z
N MET A 1 -12.08 -14.90 -9.66
CA MET A 1 -11.02 -15.41 -10.46
C MET A 1 -10.20 -14.32 -11.07
N LEU A 2 -8.95 -14.40 -10.82
CA LEU A 2 -8.08 -13.40 -11.30
C LEU A 2 -7.72 -13.66 -12.71
N VAL A 3 -8.23 -12.84 -13.54
CA VAL A 3 -7.69 -12.77 -14.86
C VAL A 3 -6.35 -12.12 -14.69
N PRO A 4 -5.29 -12.81 -15.03
CA PRO A 4 -4.01 -12.17 -15.02
C PRO A 4 -4.12 -11.01 -15.98
N ILE A 5 -3.97 -9.88 -15.46
CA ILE A 5 -3.81 -8.73 -16.29
C ILE A 5 -2.67 -9.07 -17.20
N PRO A 6 -2.90 -9.13 -18.46
CA PRO A 6 -1.82 -9.32 -19.35
C PRO A 6 -0.87 -8.20 -19.03
N ALA A 7 0.31 -8.56 -18.75
CA ALA A 7 1.37 -7.63 -18.63
C ALA A 7 1.17 -6.65 -19.74
N PRO A 8 1.07 -5.41 -19.42
CA PRO A 8 0.92 -4.45 -20.45
C PRO A 8 2.01 -4.75 -21.41
N VAL A 9 1.62 -5.01 -22.55
CA VAL A 9 2.53 -5.09 -23.58
C VAL A 9 3.25 -3.82 -23.51
N ALA A 10 4.27 -3.88 -22.78
CA ALA A 10 5.09 -2.73 -22.63
C ALA A 10 5.38 -2.32 -24.00
N PRO A 11 4.98 -1.22 -24.38
CA PRO A 11 5.37 -0.75 -25.63
C PRO A 11 6.83 -0.73 -25.52
N ALA A 12 7.34 -1.71 -26.05
CA ALA A 12 8.71 -1.92 -26.05
C ALA A 12 9.49 -0.75 -26.56
N PHE A 13 8.85 0.24 -26.89
CA PHE A 13 9.41 1.36 -27.38
C PHE A 13 8.96 2.53 -26.75
N SER A 14 8.48 2.34 -25.60
CA SER A 14 8.17 3.48 -24.86
C SER A 14 9.37 4.36 -24.81
N MET A 15 9.23 5.47 -25.40
CA MET A 15 10.20 6.48 -25.32
C MET A 15 10.29 7.03 -23.95
N HIS A 16 9.52 6.54 -23.01
CA HIS A 16 9.50 7.02 -21.66
C HIS A 16 10.20 6.02 -20.77
N SER A 17 11.39 6.34 -20.35
CA SER A 17 12.04 5.57 -19.32
C SER A 17 11.31 5.79 -18.02
N THR A 18 11.03 4.74 -17.32
CA THR A 18 10.40 4.80 -16.02
C THR A 18 11.45 4.57 -14.96
N LEU A 19 11.50 5.45 -14.00
CA LEU A 19 12.35 5.28 -12.84
C LEU A 19 11.51 4.78 -11.69
N ARG A 20 12.05 3.82 -10.96
CA ARG A 20 11.41 3.31 -9.76
C ARG A 20 12.14 3.86 -8.55
N LYS A 21 11.43 4.56 -7.71
CA LYS A 21 11.98 5.12 -6.47
C LYS A 21 11.39 4.37 -5.30
N ARG A 22 12.25 3.89 -4.43
CA ARG A 22 11.82 3.20 -3.22
C ARG A 22 11.60 4.20 -2.11
N LEU A 23 10.51 4.02 -1.42
CA LEU A 23 10.15 4.85 -0.29
C LEU A 23 9.95 3.95 0.92
N GLY A 24 10.08 4.49 2.07
CA GLY A 24 9.92 3.70 3.28
C GLY A 24 8.50 3.73 3.81
N SER A 25 8.37 3.33 5.05
CA SER A 25 7.07 3.36 5.71
C SER A 25 6.57 4.77 5.84
N VAL A 26 5.31 4.93 5.59
CA VAL A 26 4.65 6.19 5.84
C VAL A 26 4.28 6.21 7.30
N ARG A 27 4.84 7.17 8.01
CA ARG A 27 4.42 7.35 9.38
C ARG A 27 3.12 8.09 9.39
N THR A 28 2.10 7.35 9.71
CA THR A 28 0.83 7.95 9.96
C THR A 28 0.66 7.90 11.46
N ALA A 29 1.25 8.83 12.14
CA ALA A 29 1.11 8.91 13.58
C ALA A 29 -0.36 9.10 13.91
N THR A 30 -0.87 8.46 14.89
CA THR A 30 -2.21 8.64 15.43
C THR A 30 -3.36 8.21 14.54
N LEU A 31 -3.23 7.05 13.93
CA LEU A 31 -4.35 6.61 13.16
C LEU A 31 -5.20 5.64 13.90
N GLU A 32 -5.88 6.12 14.85
CA GLU A 32 -6.89 5.32 15.48
C GLU A 32 -8.14 5.30 14.64
N ILE A 33 -8.37 6.38 13.91
CA ILE A 33 -9.48 6.43 12.97
C ILE A 33 -8.88 6.69 11.61
N VAL A 34 -8.89 5.65 10.80
CA VAL A 34 -8.32 5.78 9.48
C VAL A 34 -9.39 6.27 8.53
N HIS A 35 -9.29 7.52 8.14
CA HIS A 35 -10.09 8.03 7.05
C HIS A 35 -9.27 7.87 5.78
N GLU A 36 -9.76 7.10 4.85
CA GLU A 36 -9.03 6.84 3.61
C GLU A 36 -8.71 8.11 2.84
N VAL A 37 -9.54 9.13 2.98
CA VAL A 37 -9.24 10.42 2.36
C VAL A 37 -8.00 11.05 2.99
N ALA A 38 -7.91 11.03 4.31
CA ALA A 38 -6.74 11.59 5.01
C ALA A 38 -5.47 10.80 4.66
N LEU A 39 -5.57 9.49 4.57
CA LEU A 39 -4.46 8.65 4.15
C LEU A 39 -4.02 9.00 2.73
N SER A 40 -5.00 9.15 1.83
CA SER A 40 -4.69 9.50 0.45
C SER A 40 -4.00 10.85 0.36
N MET A 41 -4.39 11.80 1.18
CA MET A 41 -3.73 13.11 1.22
C MET A 41 -2.29 12.98 1.70
N GLN A 42 -2.03 12.16 2.70
CA GLN A 42 -0.68 11.92 3.19
C GLN A 42 0.17 11.22 2.13
N LEU A 43 -0.41 10.22 1.48
CA LEU A 43 0.27 9.53 0.39
C LEU A 43 0.63 10.49 -0.72
N ALA A 44 -0.30 11.36 -1.09
CA ALA A 44 -0.07 12.32 -2.16
C ALA A 44 1.08 13.26 -1.81
N LYS A 45 1.19 13.70 -0.57
CA LYS A 45 2.29 14.56 -0.13
C LYS A 45 3.63 13.84 -0.25
N VAL A 46 3.70 12.61 0.23
CA VAL A 46 4.94 11.84 0.19
C VAL A 46 5.34 11.55 -1.25
N VAL A 47 4.37 11.14 -2.05
CA VAL A 47 4.63 10.80 -3.45
C VAL A 47 5.06 12.03 -4.25
N THR A 48 4.40 13.16 -4.04
CA THR A 48 4.75 14.40 -4.73
C THR A 48 6.17 14.82 -4.40
N ARG A 49 6.54 14.72 -3.13
CA ARG A 49 7.89 15.07 -2.71
C ARG A 49 8.92 14.12 -3.32
N ALA A 50 8.63 12.84 -3.33
CA ALA A 50 9.54 11.85 -3.87
C ALA A 50 9.68 11.92 -5.38
N ALA A 51 8.64 12.38 -6.06
CA ALA A 51 8.63 12.46 -7.51
C ALA A 51 9.53 13.58 -8.06
N GLU A 52 9.79 14.59 -7.26
CA GLU A 52 10.68 15.69 -7.63
C GLU A 52 10.30 16.34 -8.97
N GLY A 53 9.01 16.58 -9.12
CA GLY A 53 8.50 17.23 -10.33
C GLY A 53 8.25 16.30 -11.51
N ARG A 54 8.54 15.02 -11.37
CA ARG A 54 8.30 14.04 -12.43
C ARG A 54 6.88 13.54 -12.38
N THR A 55 6.40 13.10 -13.54
CA THR A 55 5.07 12.51 -13.60
C THR A 55 5.08 11.13 -12.97
N VAL A 56 4.19 10.90 -12.02
CA VAL A 56 4.07 9.61 -11.35
C VAL A 56 3.09 8.75 -12.13
N ARG A 57 3.49 7.53 -12.43
CA ARG A 57 2.66 6.56 -13.16
C ARG A 57 1.97 5.59 -12.23
N THR A 58 2.69 5.08 -11.25
CA THR A 58 2.19 4.06 -10.34
C THR A 58 2.78 4.27 -8.97
N VAL A 59 1.95 4.07 -7.96
CA VAL A 59 2.37 4.07 -6.56
C VAL A 59 2.16 2.64 -6.06
N HIS A 60 3.24 1.99 -5.66
CA HIS A 60 3.17 0.63 -5.14
C HIS A 60 3.10 0.68 -3.63
N LEU A 61 1.97 0.28 -3.09
CA LEU A 61 1.68 0.39 -1.67
C LEU A 61 1.49 -0.98 -1.07
N ARG A 62 2.07 -1.21 0.09
CA ARG A 62 1.86 -2.44 0.84
C ARG A 62 1.07 -2.11 2.09
N ILE A 63 -0.06 -2.77 2.27
CA ILE A 63 -0.95 -2.54 3.41
C ILE A 63 -1.21 -3.86 4.12
N GLY A 64 -1.03 -3.85 5.43
CA GLY A 64 -1.33 -5.02 6.24
C GLY A 64 -2.79 -5.08 6.66
N ALA A 65 -3.28 -6.28 6.81
CA ALA A 65 -4.68 -6.53 7.16
C ALA A 65 -5.08 -5.93 8.51
N LEU A 66 -4.12 -5.73 9.40
CA LEU A 66 -4.39 -5.16 10.72
C LEU A 66 -4.54 -3.63 10.69
N ARG A 67 -4.27 -3.01 9.55
CA ARG A 67 -4.43 -1.56 9.44
C ARG A 67 -5.88 -1.13 9.29
N GLN A 68 -6.77 -2.10 9.02
CA GLN A 68 -8.20 -1.82 8.88
C GLN A 68 -8.52 -0.80 7.80
N VAL A 69 -7.73 -0.80 6.75
CA VAL A 69 -7.98 0.04 5.58
C VAL A 69 -8.79 -0.78 4.60
N VAL A 70 -9.84 -0.17 4.04
CA VAL A 70 -10.64 -0.81 3.00
C VAL A 70 -10.02 -0.45 1.66
N PRO A 71 -9.45 -1.41 0.92
CA PRO A 71 -8.71 -1.10 -0.31
C PRO A 71 -9.54 -0.37 -1.35
N GLU A 72 -10.80 -0.75 -1.52
CA GLU A 72 -11.66 -0.11 -2.51
C GLU A 72 -11.93 1.34 -2.15
N THR A 73 -12.13 1.61 -0.87
CA THR A 73 -12.37 2.97 -0.40
C THR A 73 -11.12 3.81 -0.52
N LEU A 74 -9.97 3.23 -0.22
CA LEU A 74 -8.70 3.93 -0.38
C LEU A 74 -8.45 4.27 -1.85
N SER A 75 -8.69 3.34 -2.75
CA SER A 75 -8.52 3.57 -4.18
C SER A 75 -9.45 4.66 -4.69
N TYR A 76 -10.68 4.66 -4.21
CA TYR A 76 -11.64 5.68 -4.57
C TYR A 76 -11.20 7.06 -4.07
N ALA A 77 -10.76 7.12 -2.83
CA ALA A 77 -10.26 8.37 -2.25
C ALA A 77 -9.01 8.85 -2.98
N TRP A 78 -8.14 7.93 -3.36
CA TRP A 78 -6.94 8.25 -4.11
C TRP A 78 -7.27 8.89 -5.46
N ASP A 79 -8.24 8.34 -6.18
CA ASP A 79 -8.66 8.91 -7.46
C ASP A 79 -9.08 10.36 -7.33
N PHE A 80 -9.72 10.66 -6.21
CA PHE A 80 -10.20 12.00 -5.92
C PHE A 80 -9.05 12.93 -5.54
N VAL A 81 -8.25 12.50 -4.58
CA VAL A 81 -7.15 13.31 -4.03
C VAL A 81 -6.04 13.51 -5.06
N SER A 82 -5.73 12.47 -5.82
CA SER A 82 -4.64 12.55 -6.79
C SER A 82 -4.92 13.60 -7.87
N ARG A 83 -6.15 13.74 -8.26
CA ARG A 83 -6.51 14.76 -9.27
C ARG A 83 -6.25 16.17 -8.75
N ASP A 84 -6.52 16.41 -7.46
CA ASP A 84 -6.33 17.73 -6.89
C ASP A 84 -4.87 18.06 -6.62
N THR A 85 -4.02 17.06 -6.57
CA THR A 85 -2.62 17.26 -6.20
C THR A 85 -1.66 17.11 -7.36
N GLY A 86 -2.17 17.06 -8.59
CA GLY A 86 -1.31 16.92 -9.76
C GLY A 86 -0.87 15.49 -10.02
N LEU A 87 -1.43 14.52 -9.34
CA LEU A 87 -1.10 13.11 -9.50
C LEU A 87 -2.20 12.35 -10.23
N GLY A 88 -2.95 13.03 -11.09
CA GLY A 88 -4.14 12.46 -11.71
C GLY A 88 -3.89 11.26 -12.60
N HIS A 89 -2.65 11.02 -12.99
CA HIS A 89 -2.31 9.86 -13.82
C HIS A 89 -1.71 8.73 -13.00
N ALA A 90 -1.57 8.91 -11.71
CA ALA A 90 -0.94 7.92 -10.86
C ALA A 90 -1.94 6.85 -10.44
N GLU A 91 -1.64 5.61 -10.74
CA GLU A 91 -2.45 4.49 -10.28
C GLU A 91 -1.92 3.99 -8.95
N LEU A 92 -2.82 3.58 -8.09
CA LEU A 92 -2.45 3.03 -6.79
C LEU A 92 -2.55 1.50 -6.88
N GLU A 93 -1.42 0.82 -6.72
CA GLU A 93 -1.39 -0.63 -6.67
C GLU A 93 -1.16 -1.05 -5.23
N ILE A 94 -2.09 -1.82 -4.70
CA ILE A 94 -2.05 -2.24 -3.31
C ILE A 94 -1.67 -3.72 -3.23
N ASP A 95 -0.59 -3.98 -2.49
CA ASP A 95 -0.19 -5.32 -2.13
C ASP A 95 -0.70 -5.57 -0.72
N TRP A 96 -1.63 -6.48 -0.59
CA TRP A 96 -2.29 -6.74 0.68
C TRP A 96 -1.55 -7.82 1.45
N VAL A 97 -1.12 -7.49 2.66
CA VAL A 97 -0.34 -8.40 3.48
C VAL A 97 -1.22 -9.00 4.57
N PRO A 98 -1.37 -10.32 4.60
CA PRO A 98 -2.20 -10.95 5.62
C PRO A 98 -1.61 -10.78 7.02
N ALA A 99 -2.48 -10.81 8.00
CA ALA A 99 -2.08 -10.73 9.40
C ALA A 99 -1.66 -12.11 9.88
N VAL A 100 -0.43 -12.22 10.35
CA VAL A 100 0.11 -13.48 10.86
C VAL A 100 0.65 -13.24 12.26
N VAL A 101 0.33 -14.13 13.17
CA VAL A 101 0.86 -14.08 14.53
C VAL A 101 1.67 -15.34 14.81
N GLU A 102 2.65 -15.20 15.68
CA GLU A 102 3.45 -16.33 16.14
C GLU A 102 3.30 -16.43 17.65
N CYS A 103 2.88 -17.60 18.13
CA CYS A 103 2.72 -17.80 19.55
C CYS A 103 4.00 -18.32 20.20
N ALA A 104 3.99 -18.44 21.53
CA ALA A 104 5.15 -18.92 22.28
C ALA A 104 5.56 -20.34 21.91
N HIS A 105 4.63 -21.10 21.33
CA HIS A 105 4.92 -22.47 20.90
C HIS A 105 5.43 -22.55 19.46
N GLY A 106 5.66 -21.42 18.84
CA GLY A 106 6.19 -21.39 17.47
C GLY A 106 5.16 -21.55 16.37
N HIS A 107 3.88 -21.57 16.69
CA HIS A 107 2.85 -21.64 15.67
C HIS A 107 2.75 -20.29 14.95
N ARG A 108 2.78 -20.32 13.65
CA ARG A 108 2.56 -19.13 12.82
C ARG A 108 1.23 -19.30 12.11
N GLU A 109 0.28 -18.46 12.48
CA GLU A 109 -1.09 -18.60 11.98
C GLU A 109 -1.61 -17.28 11.47
N GLN A 110 -2.33 -17.37 10.36
CA GLN A 110 -3.03 -16.20 9.84
C GLN A 110 -4.25 -15.95 10.71
N VAL A 111 -4.47 -14.69 11.07
CA VAL A 111 -5.61 -14.30 11.89
C VAL A 111 -6.50 -13.35 11.10
N GLY A 112 -7.79 -13.43 11.36
CA GLY A 112 -8.76 -12.51 10.77
C GLY A 112 -8.93 -11.26 11.63
N PRO A 113 -9.65 -10.27 11.11
CA PRO A 113 -9.82 -9.00 11.83
C PRO A 113 -10.55 -9.15 13.17
N LEU A 114 -11.30 -10.20 13.35
CA LEU A 114 -12.05 -10.44 14.59
C LEU A 114 -11.34 -11.37 15.55
N ASP A 115 -10.22 -11.96 15.15
CA ASP A 115 -9.53 -12.95 15.98
C ASP A 115 -8.59 -12.32 16.99
N GLY A 116 -8.34 -11.03 16.88
CA GLY A 116 -7.37 -10.37 17.72
C GLY A 116 -5.98 -10.93 17.45
N LEU A 117 -5.15 -10.95 18.48
CA LEU A 117 -3.78 -11.44 18.36
C LEU A 117 -3.60 -12.81 19.01
N LEU A 118 -4.68 -13.55 19.19
CA LEU A 118 -4.62 -14.87 19.78
C LEU A 118 -4.30 -15.90 18.72
N CYS A 119 -3.44 -16.85 19.08
CA CYS A 119 -3.12 -17.95 18.19
C CYS A 119 -4.35 -18.83 18.00
N PRO A 120 -4.82 -19.05 16.78
CA PRO A 120 -6.00 -19.89 16.54
C PRO A 120 -5.81 -21.33 16.97
N THR A 121 -4.57 -21.80 17.01
CA THR A 121 -4.28 -23.18 17.36
C THR A 121 -4.29 -23.42 18.87
N CYS A 122 -3.71 -22.52 19.65
CA CYS A 122 -3.60 -22.75 21.09
C CYS A 122 -4.29 -21.69 21.96
N GLY A 123 -4.86 -20.66 21.35
CA GLY A 123 -5.60 -19.63 22.08
C GLY A 123 -4.77 -18.67 22.89
N LYS A 124 -3.45 -18.79 22.86
CA LYS A 124 -2.57 -17.92 23.64
C LYS A 124 -2.19 -16.69 22.83
N PRO A 125 -1.83 -15.59 23.51
CA PRO A 125 -1.42 -14.39 22.79
C PRO A 125 -0.24 -14.66 21.87
N GLY A 126 -0.29 -14.07 20.68
CA GLY A 126 0.78 -14.19 19.72
C GLY A 126 1.43 -12.85 19.46
N ARG A 127 2.60 -12.90 18.84
CA ARG A 127 3.31 -11.74 18.39
C ARG A 127 3.02 -11.54 16.91
N VAL A 128 2.77 -10.31 16.50
CA VAL A 128 2.50 -10.02 15.11
C VAL A 128 3.76 -10.17 14.30
N ILE A 129 3.70 -11.02 13.28
CA ILE A 129 4.79 -11.22 12.33
C ILE A 129 4.58 -10.35 11.10
N SER A 130 3.33 -10.25 10.64
CA SER A 130 2.98 -9.44 9.49
C SER A 130 1.55 -8.94 9.63
N GLY A 131 1.19 -7.96 8.82
CA GLY A 131 -0.17 -7.42 8.81
C GLY A 131 -0.28 -5.99 9.31
N GLU A 132 0.80 -5.40 9.78
CA GLU A 132 0.78 -4.01 10.25
C GLU A 132 1.39 -3.04 9.25
N GLU A 133 1.74 -3.52 8.08
CA GLU A 133 2.45 -2.72 7.10
C GLU A 133 1.57 -1.59 6.56
N PHE A 134 2.19 -0.45 6.38
CA PHE A 134 1.65 0.63 5.56
C PHE A 134 2.85 1.32 4.96
N THR A 135 3.26 0.83 3.81
CA THR A 135 4.54 1.22 3.22
C THR A 135 4.37 1.53 1.76
N ILE A 136 4.89 2.67 1.34
CA ILE A 136 5.05 2.92 -0.09
C ILE A 136 6.34 2.21 -0.46
N VAL A 137 6.20 1.12 -1.21
CA VAL A 137 7.35 0.31 -1.58
C VAL A 137 8.22 1.09 -2.56
N ASP A 138 7.59 1.60 -3.59
CA ASP A 138 8.25 2.42 -4.61
C ASP A 138 7.20 3.13 -5.43
N ILE A 139 7.66 4.03 -6.26
CA ILE A 139 6.81 4.68 -7.24
C ILE A 139 7.49 4.62 -8.60
N ASP A 140 6.69 4.51 -9.63
CA ASP A 140 7.17 4.58 -11.00
C ASP A 140 6.94 5.99 -11.52
N VAL A 141 7.99 6.64 -11.94
CA VAL A 141 7.92 8.01 -12.45
C VAL A 141 8.57 8.07 -13.82
N ASP A 142 8.17 9.07 -14.60
CA ASP A 142 8.83 9.29 -15.87
C ASP A 142 10.25 9.81 -15.61
N ALA A 143 11.18 9.40 -16.46
CA ALA A 143 12.57 9.81 -16.30
C ALA A 143 12.77 11.29 -16.59
N HIS A 144 11.86 11.90 -17.34
CA HIS A 144 11.94 13.31 -17.67
C HIS A 144 10.87 14.09 -16.92
N LYS A 145 11.22 15.28 -16.53
CA LYS A 145 10.24 16.17 -15.90
C LYS A 145 9.25 16.69 -16.91
#